data_da13894ddf733fd9450b754390312484
#
_entry.id   da13894ddf733fd9450b754390312484
#
_cell.length_a   1.000
_cell.length_b   1.000
_cell.length_c   1.000
_cell.angle_alpha   90.00
_cell.angle_beta   90.00
_cell.angle_gamma   90.00
#
_symmetry.space_group_name_H-M   'P 1'
#
loop_
_entity.id
_entity.type
_entity.pdbx_description
1 polymer ?
#
loop_
_entity_poly.entity_id
_entity_poly.type
_entity_poly.pdbx_seq_one_letter_code
_entity_poly.pdbx_strand_id
1 'polypeptide(L)'
;MTNTIYTIGHSTRPIEEFLAILDAFHIETVVDVRTIAKSRHNPQFGEEALRASLAEHGLSYKRIEALGGLRHGAATSVNMAWRNPSFRAYADYMQTAEFAAGMEELLAIAKESRTVIMCAEAVPWRCHRSLIGDALLVRGW
;
A
#
# COMPACT_ATOMS: atom_id res chain seq x y z
N MET A 1 3.31 -0.55 -23.11
CA MET A 1 2.91 -0.81 -21.72
C MET A 1 3.53 0.22 -20.81
N THR A 2 2.72 0.82 -19.96
CA THR A 2 3.22 1.78 -18.98
C THR A 2 3.54 1.08 -17.68
N ASN A 3 4.71 1.36 -17.13
CA ASN A 3 5.10 0.88 -15.81
C ASN A 3 4.56 1.85 -14.76
N THR A 4 3.25 1.79 -14.50
CA THR A 4 2.59 2.73 -13.61
C THR A 4 1.87 1.98 -12.50
N ILE A 5 2.07 2.43 -11.27
CA ILE A 5 1.33 1.97 -10.09
C ILE A 5 0.77 3.21 -9.40
N TYR A 6 -0.51 3.17 -9.07
CA TYR A 6 -1.19 4.26 -8.38
C TYR A 6 -1.11 4.04 -6.86
N THR A 7 -1.29 5.11 -6.11
CA THR A 7 -1.37 5.04 -4.66
C THR A 7 -2.63 5.75 -4.16
N ILE A 8 -3.22 5.25 -3.09
CA ILE A 8 -4.39 5.86 -2.47
C ILE A 8 -4.36 5.61 -0.96
N GLY A 9 -4.82 6.59 -0.18
CA GLY A 9 -5.15 6.41 1.22
C GLY A 9 -6.65 6.39 1.39
N HIS A 10 -7.21 5.39 2.08
CA HIS A 10 -8.66 5.32 2.22
C HIS A 10 -9.20 6.41 3.14
N SER A 11 -8.41 6.86 4.13
CA SER A 11 -8.81 7.90 5.08
C SER A 11 -10.19 7.58 5.69
N THR A 12 -11.03 8.61 5.82
CA THR A 12 -12.40 8.47 6.34
C THR A 12 -13.44 8.48 5.22
N ARG A 13 -13.05 8.17 3.99
CA ARG A 13 -13.95 8.25 2.83
C ARG A 13 -15.13 7.28 2.97
N PRO A 14 -16.33 7.68 2.53
CA PRO A 14 -17.40 6.70 2.31
C PRO A 14 -16.95 5.69 1.24
N ILE A 15 -17.45 4.46 1.33
CA ILE A 15 -17.05 3.41 0.38
C ILE A 15 -17.40 3.79 -1.06
N GLU A 16 -18.52 4.46 -1.26
CA GLU A 16 -18.96 4.90 -2.59
C GLU A 16 -17.97 5.88 -3.22
N GLU A 17 -17.44 6.81 -2.42
CA GLU A 17 -16.42 7.76 -2.89
C GLU A 17 -15.13 7.04 -3.24
N PHE A 18 -14.72 6.10 -2.41
CA PHE A 18 -13.52 5.29 -2.65
C PHE A 18 -13.63 4.52 -3.97
N LEU A 19 -14.77 3.85 -4.18
CA LEU A 19 -15.02 3.10 -5.42
C LEU A 19 -15.07 4.01 -6.64
N ALA A 20 -15.65 5.22 -6.50
CA ALA A 20 -15.70 6.19 -7.60
C ALA A 20 -14.29 6.64 -8.02
N ILE A 21 -13.39 6.83 -7.06
CA ILE A 21 -11.99 7.17 -7.35
C ILE A 21 -11.32 6.04 -8.13
N LEU A 22 -11.52 4.80 -7.71
CA LEU A 22 -10.95 3.64 -8.41
C LEU A 22 -11.47 3.55 -9.84
N ASP A 23 -12.75 3.78 -10.04
CA ASP A 23 -13.36 3.79 -11.38
C ASP A 23 -12.79 4.90 -12.26
N ALA A 24 -12.58 6.09 -11.68
CA ALA A 24 -12.04 7.23 -12.42
C ALA A 24 -10.64 6.94 -12.99
N PHE A 25 -9.85 6.14 -12.32
CA PHE A 25 -8.52 5.75 -12.75
C PHE A 25 -8.47 4.37 -13.40
N HIS A 26 -9.62 3.73 -13.60
CA HIS A 26 -9.75 2.41 -14.22
C HIS A 26 -8.92 1.34 -13.50
N ILE A 27 -8.90 1.39 -12.17
CA ILE A 27 -8.16 0.43 -11.34
C ILE A 27 -8.83 -0.95 -11.43
N GLU A 28 -8.01 -1.98 -11.55
CA GLU A 28 -8.46 -3.37 -11.62
C GLU A 28 -8.15 -4.13 -10.34
N THR A 29 -7.04 -3.81 -9.68
CA THR A 29 -6.60 -4.50 -8.47
C THR A 29 -6.18 -3.50 -7.41
N VAL A 30 -6.68 -3.70 -6.18
CA VAL A 30 -6.26 -2.97 -4.99
C VAL A 30 -5.31 -3.85 -4.20
N VAL A 31 -4.09 -3.37 -3.98
CA VAL A 31 -3.10 -4.04 -3.14
C VAL A 31 -3.07 -3.32 -1.79
N ASP A 32 -3.48 -4.03 -0.74
CA ASP A 32 -3.53 -3.51 0.62
C ASP A 32 -2.17 -3.68 1.27
N VAL A 33 -1.52 -2.56 1.59
CA VAL A 33 -0.20 -2.55 2.22
C VAL A 33 -0.27 -2.15 3.70
N ARG A 34 -1.44 -2.33 4.33
CA ARG A 34 -1.57 -2.12 5.77
C ARG A 34 -1.05 -3.33 6.53
N THR A 35 -0.34 -3.10 7.63
CA THR A 35 0.05 -4.19 8.53
C THR A 35 -1.19 -4.80 9.18
N ILE A 36 -2.12 -3.93 9.61
CA ILE A 36 -3.39 -4.33 10.20
C ILE A 36 -4.51 -3.88 9.27
N ALA A 37 -5.18 -4.84 8.63
CA ALA A 37 -6.26 -4.58 7.68
C ALA A 37 -7.60 -4.46 8.38
N LYS A 38 -7.66 -3.63 9.42
CA LYS A 38 -8.86 -3.33 10.21
C LYS A 38 -8.98 -1.83 10.40
N SER A 39 -10.20 -1.33 10.49
CA SER A 39 -10.44 0.06 10.79
C SER A 39 -11.60 0.16 11.77
N ARG A 40 -11.31 0.54 13.02
CA ARG A 40 -12.34 0.70 14.05
C ARG A 40 -13.30 1.84 13.70
N HIS A 41 -12.76 2.95 13.20
CA HIS A 41 -13.53 4.15 12.91
C HIS A 41 -14.11 4.17 11.50
N ASN A 42 -13.61 3.30 10.62
CA ASN A 42 -14.05 3.22 9.23
C ASN A 42 -14.23 1.75 8.85
N PRO A 43 -15.27 1.08 9.41
CA PRO A 43 -15.43 -0.37 9.24
C PRO A 43 -15.61 -0.81 7.78
N GLN A 44 -16.04 0.09 6.89
CA GLN A 44 -16.14 -0.18 5.46
C GLN A 44 -14.79 -0.54 4.83
N PHE A 45 -13.67 -0.18 5.49
CA PHE A 45 -12.32 -0.49 5.03
C PHE A 45 -11.66 -1.63 5.80
N GLY A 46 -12.39 -2.34 6.64
CA GLY A 46 -11.93 -3.61 7.19
C GLY A 46 -11.70 -4.60 6.06
N GLU A 47 -10.75 -5.52 6.22
CA GLU A 47 -10.34 -6.43 5.14
C GLU A 47 -11.51 -7.16 4.48
N GLU A 48 -12.39 -7.77 5.30
CA GLU A 48 -13.52 -8.53 4.76
C GLU A 48 -14.54 -7.64 4.06
N ALA A 49 -14.89 -6.51 4.68
CA ALA A 49 -15.86 -5.58 4.12
C ALA A 49 -15.34 -4.97 2.80
N LEU A 50 -14.08 -4.58 2.77
CA LEU A 50 -13.47 -4.00 1.58
C LEU A 50 -13.36 -5.04 0.46
N ARG A 51 -12.94 -6.25 0.78
CA ARG A 51 -12.85 -7.35 -0.19
C ARG A 51 -14.21 -7.60 -0.86
N ALA A 52 -15.28 -7.64 -0.06
CA ALA A 52 -16.64 -7.86 -0.57
C ALA A 52 -17.08 -6.70 -1.46
N SER A 53 -16.85 -5.46 -1.05
CA SER A 53 -17.23 -4.27 -1.83
C SER A 53 -16.49 -4.22 -3.16
N LEU A 54 -15.22 -4.54 -3.18
CA LEU A 54 -14.42 -4.58 -4.40
C LEU A 54 -14.88 -5.69 -5.33
N ALA A 55 -15.17 -6.87 -4.80
CA ALA A 55 -15.66 -8.00 -5.59
C ALA A 55 -16.98 -7.67 -6.27
N GLU A 56 -17.90 -6.98 -5.59
CA GLU A 56 -19.18 -6.54 -6.16
C GLU A 56 -18.99 -5.58 -7.34
N HIS A 57 -17.86 -4.86 -7.36
CA HIS A 57 -17.53 -3.92 -8.44
C HIS A 57 -16.62 -4.54 -9.51
N GLY A 58 -16.36 -5.84 -9.43
CA GLY A 58 -15.50 -6.51 -10.40
C GLY A 58 -14.02 -6.22 -10.22
N LEU A 59 -13.62 -5.76 -9.04
CA LEU A 59 -12.24 -5.44 -8.71
C LEU A 59 -11.61 -6.54 -7.87
N SER A 60 -10.31 -6.74 -8.03
CA SER A 60 -9.55 -7.72 -7.24
C SER A 60 -8.95 -7.05 -6.00
N TYR A 61 -8.84 -7.81 -4.93
CA TYR A 61 -8.20 -7.39 -3.69
C TYR A 61 -7.08 -8.36 -3.36
N LYS A 62 -5.90 -7.80 -3.09
CA LYS A 62 -4.73 -8.56 -2.62
C LYS A 62 -4.13 -7.84 -1.43
N ARG A 63 -3.76 -8.59 -0.40
CA ARG A 63 -3.05 -8.04 0.74
C ARG A 63 -1.62 -8.55 0.73
N ILE A 64 -0.65 -7.63 0.78
CA ILE A 64 0.77 -7.97 0.88
C ILE A 64 1.25 -7.50 2.24
N GLU A 65 1.17 -8.37 3.24
CA GLU A 65 1.56 -8.04 4.60
C GLU A 65 3.04 -7.66 4.69
N ALA A 66 3.88 -8.26 3.86
CA ALA A 66 5.31 -7.95 3.78
C ALA A 66 5.58 -6.47 3.45
N LEU A 67 4.61 -5.75 2.89
CA LEU A 67 4.73 -4.32 2.62
C LEU A 67 4.08 -3.44 3.70
N GLY A 68 3.56 -4.03 4.76
CA GLY A 68 2.92 -3.31 5.85
C GLY A 68 3.87 -2.35 6.57
N GLY A 69 3.32 -1.24 7.08
CA GLY A 69 4.10 -0.11 7.61
C GLY A 69 4.51 -0.20 9.07
N LEU A 70 3.92 -1.13 9.84
CA LEU A 70 4.19 -1.21 11.28
C LEU A 70 5.40 -2.13 11.53
N ARG A 71 6.58 -1.53 11.63
CA ARG A 71 7.85 -2.24 11.79
C ARG A 71 8.69 -1.64 12.92
N HIS A 72 9.58 -2.45 13.49
CA HIS A 72 10.56 -2.02 14.48
C HIS A 72 11.89 -1.75 13.79
N GLY A 73 12.51 -0.62 14.11
CA GLY A 73 13.82 -0.27 13.58
C GLY A 73 14.94 -1.06 14.24
N ALA A 74 16.06 -1.21 13.53
CA ALA A 74 17.27 -1.79 14.09
C ALA A 74 17.93 -0.82 15.06
N ALA A 75 18.59 -1.37 16.10
CA ALA A 75 19.31 -0.57 17.08
C ALA A 75 20.43 0.26 16.43
N THR A 76 21.02 -0.26 15.36
CA THR A 76 22.10 0.40 14.61
C THR A 76 21.62 0.72 13.19
N SER A 77 20.57 1.51 13.10
CA SER A 77 19.97 1.86 11.82
C SER A 77 20.94 2.68 10.95
N VAL A 78 21.07 2.31 9.68
CA VAL A 78 21.81 3.09 8.68
C VAL A 78 20.97 4.25 8.14
N ASN A 79 19.68 4.28 8.48
CA ASN A 79 18.73 5.28 7.99
C ASN A 79 18.52 6.41 9.01
N MET A 80 19.59 6.85 9.65
CA MET A 80 19.56 7.87 10.70
C MET A 80 19.08 9.24 10.21
N ALA A 81 19.06 9.47 8.91
CA ALA A 81 18.55 10.70 8.32
C ALA A 81 17.03 10.85 8.48
N TRP A 82 16.32 9.76 8.69
CA TRP A 82 14.88 9.79 8.90
C TRP A 82 14.57 10.20 10.34
N ARG A 83 13.94 11.36 10.51
CA ARG A 83 13.60 11.89 11.84
C ARG A 83 12.40 11.18 12.46
N ASN A 84 11.46 10.75 11.65
CA ASN A 84 10.28 10.02 12.11
C ASN A 84 10.69 8.56 12.42
N PRO A 85 10.57 8.10 13.70
CA PRO A 85 10.96 6.74 14.06
C PRO A 85 10.24 5.65 13.26
N SER A 86 8.97 5.88 12.92
CA SER A 86 8.19 4.90 12.13
C SER A 86 8.73 4.78 10.71
N PHE A 87 9.08 5.90 10.08
CA PHE A 87 9.66 5.91 8.74
C PHE A 87 11.06 5.28 8.76
N ARG A 88 11.85 5.60 9.79
CA ARG A 88 13.18 5.01 9.93
C ARG A 88 13.10 3.49 10.10
N ALA A 89 12.18 3.01 10.93
CA ALA A 89 11.96 1.59 11.11
C ALA A 89 11.57 0.90 9.81
N TYR A 90 10.71 1.54 9.03
CA TYR A 90 10.30 1.02 7.73
C TYR A 90 11.45 1.03 6.72
N ALA A 91 12.27 2.08 6.71
CA ALA A 91 13.44 2.16 5.84
C ALA A 91 14.44 1.05 6.15
N ASP A 92 14.62 0.70 7.43
CA ASP A 92 15.43 -0.45 7.83
C ASP A 92 14.84 -1.75 7.30
N TYR A 93 13.52 -1.91 7.42
CA TYR A 93 12.81 -3.08 6.92
C TYR A 93 12.96 -3.25 5.40
N MET A 94 13.01 -2.14 4.66
CA MET A 94 13.18 -2.17 3.20
C MET A 94 14.47 -2.83 2.74
N GLN A 95 15.41 -3.06 3.65
CA GLN A 95 16.67 -3.74 3.35
C GLN A 95 16.58 -5.26 3.56
N THR A 96 15.42 -5.78 3.92
CA THR A 96 15.22 -7.21 4.20
C THR A 96 14.78 -7.98 2.97
N ALA A 97 15.02 -9.31 2.98
CA ALA A 97 14.54 -10.20 1.95
C ALA A 97 13.01 -10.30 1.93
N GLU A 98 12.37 -10.13 3.09
CA GLU A 98 10.90 -10.14 3.19
C GLU A 98 10.29 -8.99 2.39
N PHE A 99 10.87 -7.80 2.53
CA PHE A 99 10.43 -6.65 1.76
C PHE A 99 10.64 -6.87 0.25
N ALA A 100 11.79 -7.40 -0.13
CA ALA A 100 12.10 -7.68 -1.53
C ALA A 100 11.10 -8.67 -2.14
N ALA A 101 10.73 -9.71 -1.41
CA ALA A 101 9.72 -10.67 -1.84
C ALA A 101 8.35 -10.01 -2.01
N GLY A 102 7.96 -9.14 -1.07
CA GLY A 102 6.72 -8.38 -1.18
C GLY A 102 6.70 -7.46 -2.40
N MET A 103 7.80 -6.82 -2.71
CA MET A 103 7.94 -5.98 -3.90
C MET A 103 7.82 -6.80 -5.19
N GLU A 104 8.42 -7.98 -5.24
CA GLU A 104 8.30 -8.86 -6.40
C GLU A 104 6.86 -9.28 -6.63
N GLU A 105 6.13 -9.61 -5.57
CA GLU A 105 4.71 -9.95 -5.65
C GLU A 105 3.90 -8.77 -6.18
N LEU A 106 4.15 -7.57 -5.68
CA LEU A 106 3.48 -6.36 -6.13
C LEU A 106 3.74 -6.12 -7.63
N LEU A 107 4.98 -6.23 -8.06
CA LEU A 107 5.34 -6.01 -9.46
C LEU A 107 4.71 -7.05 -10.38
N ALA A 108 4.60 -8.31 -9.95
CA ALA A 108 3.93 -9.35 -10.72
C ALA A 108 2.44 -9.02 -10.92
N ILE A 109 1.78 -8.54 -9.88
CA ILE A 109 0.38 -8.11 -9.96
C ILE A 109 0.24 -6.91 -10.90
N ALA A 110 1.11 -5.92 -10.75
CA ALA A 110 1.06 -4.68 -11.53
C ALA A 110 1.33 -4.89 -13.02
N LYS A 111 2.08 -5.93 -13.39
CA LYS A 111 2.31 -6.27 -14.79
C LYS A 111 1.05 -6.83 -15.47
N GLU A 112 0.16 -7.44 -14.71
CA GLU A 112 -1.04 -8.08 -15.24
C GLU A 112 -2.29 -7.22 -15.15
N SER A 113 -2.31 -6.22 -14.29
CA SER A 113 -3.49 -5.40 -14.05
C SER A 113 -3.13 -3.98 -13.66
N ARG A 114 -4.10 -3.07 -13.85
CA ARG A 114 -3.96 -1.68 -13.41
C ARG A 114 -4.15 -1.65 -11.90
N THR A 115 -3.08 -1.36 -11.18
CA THR A 115 -2.97 -1.60 -9.74
C THR A 115 -2.80 -0.31 -8.95
N VAL A 116 -3.47 -0.24 -7.79
CA VAL A 116 -3.26 0.81 -6.80
C VAL A 116 -2.82 0.17 -5.49
N ILE A 117 -1.82 0.76 -4.83
CA ILE A 117 -1.47 0.39 -3.45
C ILE A 117 -2.27 1.28 -2.50
N MET A 118 -2.79 0.69 -1.44
CA MET A 118 -3.69 1.37 -0.51
C MET A 118 -3.21 1.23 0.93
N CYS A 119 -3.24 2.33 1.66
CA CYS A 119 -3.09 2.34 3.11
C CYS A 119 -4.19 3.19 3.76
N ALA A 120 -4.14 3.37 5.08
CA ALA A 120 -5.15 4.15 5.79
C ALA A 120 -4.96 5.66 5.65
N GLU A 121 -3.72 6.13 5.55
CA GLU A 121 -3.40 7.56 5.56
C GLU A 121 -3.62 8.21 4.20
N ALA A 122 -4.39 9.29 4.16
CA ALA A 122 -4.66 10.02 2.92
C ALA A 122 -3.42 10.75 2.39
N VAL A 123 -2.58 11.24 3.29
CA VAL A 123 -1.42 12.09 2.96
C VAL A 123 -0.18 11.20 2.75
N PRO A 124 0.36 11.12 1.50
CA PRO A 124 1.45 10.18 1.20
C PRO A 124 2.69 10.36 2.09
N TRP A 125 3.05 11.59 2.43
CA TRP A 125 4.25 11.85 3.23
C TRP A 125 4.10 11.48 4.71
N ARG A 126 2.91 11.08 5.13
CA ARG A 126 2.67 10.55 6.48
C ARG A 126 2.55 9.02 6.50
N CYS A 127 2.69 8.39 5.34
CA CYS A 127 2.49 6.97 5.20
C CYS A 127 3.71 6.32 4.53
N HIS A 128 4.00 5.09 4.94
CA HIS A 128 5.05 4.28 4.31
C HIS A 128 4.84 4.08 2.79
N ARG A 129 3.67 4.42 2.24
CA ARG A 129 3.47 4.40 0.79
C ARG A 129 4.49 5.24 0.03
N SER A 130 4.93 6.36 0.62
CA SER A 130 5.95 7.19 0.00
C SER A 130 7.27 6.44 -0.17
N LEU A 131 7.63 5.63 0.81
CA LEU A 131 8.84 4.80 0.76
C LEU A 131 8.69 3.66 -0.25
N ILE A 132 7.52 3.04 -0.33
CA ILE A 132 7.22 2.05 -1.37
C ILE A 132 7.31 2.71 -2.75
N GLY A 133 6.77 3.92 -2.90
CA GLY A 133 6.85 4.69 -4.14
C GLY A 133 8.30 4.93 -4.58
N ASP A 134 9.16 5.31 -3.65
CA ASP A 134 10.58 5.50 -3.94
C ASP A 134 11.23 4.18 -4.39
N ALA A 135 10.91 3.08 -3.73
CA ALA A 135 11.41 1.76 -4.11
C ALA A 135 10.95 1.35 -5.51
N LEU A 136 9.72 1.72 -5.88
CA LEU A 136 9.19 1.47 -7.22
C LEU A 136 9.91 2.29 -8.28
N LEU A 137 10.19 3.58 -7.99
CA LEU A 137 10.94 4.43 -8.91
C LEU A 137 12.31 3.86 -9.22
N VAL A 138 13.01 3.34 -8.23
CA VAL A 138 14.31 2.68 -8.41
C VAL A 138 14.19 1.49 -9.34
N ARG A 139 13.04 0.83 -9.38
CA ARG A 139 12.77 -0.34 -10.23
C ARG A 139 12.13 0.01 -11.58
N GLY A 140 12.03 1.29 -11.91
CA GLY A 140 11.53 1.75 -13.21
C GLY A 140 10.01 1.89 -13.30
N TRP A 141 9.34 2.06 -12.17
CA TRP A 141 7.87 2.22 -12.12
C TRP A 141 7.48 3.63 -11.69
#